data_46aa431506257fc5ef8655dc4d91c378
#
_entry.id   46aa431506257fc5ef8655dc4d91c378
#
_cell.length_a   1.000
_cell.length_b   1.000
_cell.length_c   1.000
_cell.angle_alpha   90.00
_cell.angle_beta   90.00
_cell.angle_gamma   90.00
#
_symmetry.space_group_name_H-M   'P 1'
#
loop_
_entity.id
_entity.type
_entity.pdbx_description
1 polymer ?
#
loop_
_entity_poly.entity_id
_entity_poly.type
_entity_poly.pdbx_seq_one_letter_code
_entity_poly.pdbx_strand_id
1 'polypeptide(L)'
;MRVRRVWAHAKDGSLVLFLTVDLCSLCRVNDPSPAMFVSTALFGDGAAGLLLHNTRNSSRAGPRVLASGEWCWGNTEHIMGWDIKDDGFGIVLSPELPALMKKALAPALNDFLERNGLMLGDFNGFLFHPGGRKLRETMEEVLGFTRDQLSHSWEVLRRYGNMSSATVLFVLERAIQSGACGPHLLAAFGPGFSAYFAAVEL
;
A
#
# COMPACT_ATOMS: atom_id res chain seq x y z
N MET A 1 -6.17 1.78 5.60
CA MET A 1 -7.40 1.36 4.89
C MET A 1 -8.15 0.36 5.75
N ARG A 2 -9.36 0.70 6.24
CA ARG A 2 -10.07 -0.13 7.25
C ARG A 2 -11.00 -1.17 6.60
N VAL A 3 -10.55 -1.89 5.60
CA VAL A 3 -11.34 -2.94 4.92
C VAL A 3 -11.83 -3.99 5.91
N ARG A 4 -10.98 -4.38 6.88
CA ARG A 4 -11.31 -5.41 7.87
C ARG A 4 -12.54 -5.09 8.72
N ARG A 5 -12.81 -3.80 9.04
CA ARG A 5 -13.99 -3.43 9.83
C ARG A 5 -15.29 -3.54 9.02
N VAL A 6 -15.25 -3.23 7.74
CA VAL A 6 -16.42 -3.38 6.86
C VAL A 6 -16.74 -4.87 6.65
N TRP A 7 -15.72 -5.71 6.53
CA TRP A 7 -15.87 -7.16 6.39
C TRP A 7 -16.44 -7.84 7.64
N ALA A 8 -16.03 -7.41 8.82
CA ALA A 8 -16.50 -8.01 10.07
C ALA A 8 -18.01 -7.81 10.29
N HIS A 9 -18.62 -6.82 9.61
CA HIS A 9 -20.04 -6.51 9.73
C HIS A 9 -20.86 -6.85 8.47
N ALA A 10 -20.21 -7.24 7.37
CA ALA A 10 -20.91 -7.65 6.17
C ALA A 10 -21.54 -9.05 6.36
N LYS A 11 -22.82 -9.18 6.02
CA LYS A 11 -23.51 -10.47 6.07
C LYS A 11 -22.90 -11.43 5.04
N ASP A 12 -22.99 -12.74 5.31
CA ASP A 12 -22.63 -13.75 4.33
C ASP A 12 -23.40 -13.55 3.02
N GLY A 13 -22.72 -13.66 1.89
CA GLY A 13 -23.26 -13.36 0.56
C GLY A 13 -23.27 -11.87 0.16
N SER A 14 -22.85 -10.96 1.03
CA SER A 14 -22.80 -9.52 0.69
C SER A 14 -21.71 -9.21 -0.33
N LEU A 15 -22.01 -8.27 -1.23
CA LEU A 15 -21.05 -7.62 -2.10
C LEU A 15 -20.63 -6.26 -1.50
N VAL A 16 -19.34 -6.02 -1.43
CA VAL A 16 -18.78 -4.75 -0.97
C VAL A 16 -17.96 -4.15 -2.10
N LEU A 17 -18.36 -2.97 -2.57
CA LEU A 17 -17.58 -2.19 -3.52
C LEU A 17 -16.61 -1.30 -2.74
N PHE A 18 -15.32 -1.56 -2.90
CA PHE A 18 -14.25 -0.69 -2.42
C PHE A 18 -13.76 0.20 -3.56
N LEU A 19 -13.79 1.51 -3.35
CA LEU A 19 -13.32 2.50 -4.31
C LEU A 19 -12.24 3.36 -3.67
N THR A 20 -11.23 3.71 -4.45
CA THR A 20 -10.24 4.71 -4.11
C THR A 20 -10.02 5.64 -5.29
N VAL A 21 -9.98 6.94 -5.02
CA VAL A 21 -9.71 7.99 -6.00
C VAL A 21 -8.80 9.00 -5.35
N ASP A 22 -7.64 9.19 -5.92
CA ASP A 22 -6.65 10.18 -5.48
C ASP A 22 -6.29 11.08 -6.65
N LEU A 23 -6.65 12.36 -6.53
CA LEU A 23 -6.38 13.39 -7.53
C LEU A 23 -5.18 14.24 -7.08
N CYS A 24 -4.00 13.65 -7.12
CA CYS A 24 -2.76 14.28 -6.66
C CYS A 24 -2.42 15.56 -7.44
N SER A 25 -2.90 15.69 -8.69
CA SER A 25 -2.74 16.90 -9.51
C SER A 25 -3.43 18.13 -8.92
N LEU A 26 -4.42 17.94 -8.04
CA LEU A 26 -5.12 19.02 -7.34
C LEU A 26 -4.38 19.50 -6.08
N CYS A 27 -3.39 18.75 -5.62
CA CYS A 27 -2.59 19.09 -4.46
C CYS A 27 -1.46 20.07 -4.85
N ARG A 28 -1.84 21.23 -5.37
CA ARG A 28 -0.89 22.29 -5.77
C ARG A 28 -0.92 23.40 -4.74
N VAL A 29 0.22 23.63 -4.11
CA VAL A 29 0.51 24.85 -3.36
C VAL A 29 1.71 25.52 -4.00
N ASN A 30 1.77 26.85 -3.93
CA ASN A 30 2.92 27.62 -4.39
C ASN A 30 4.08 27.50 -3.36
N ASP A 31 4.66 26.31 -3.27
CA ASP A 31 5.69 25.96 -2.30
C ASP A 31 6.94 25.44 -3.05
N PRO A 32 8.06 26.18 -3.01
CA PRO A 32 9.31 25.76 -3.65
C PRO A 32 10.11 24.76 -2.83
N SER A 33 9.51 24.10 -1.85
CA SER A 33 10.20 23.12 -0.99
C SER A 33 10.68 21.88 -1.77
N PRO A 34 11.76 21.23 -1.32
CA PRO A 34 12.19 19.95 -1.91
C PRO A 34 11.11 18.87 -1.89
N ALA A 35 10.26 18.85 -0.86
CA ALA A 35 9.13 17.92 -0.76
C ALA A 35 8.12 18.14 -1.90
N MET A 36 7.81 19.41 -2.21
CA MET A 36 6.92 19.75 -3.33
C MET A 36 7.52 19.38 -4.68
N PHE A 37 8.81 19.62 -4.94
CA PHE A 37 9.47 19.20 -6.16
C PHE A 37 9.42 17.68 -6.33
N VAL A 38 9.73 16.93 -5.28
CA VAL A 38 9.68 15.46 -5.31
C VAL A 38 8.26 14.98 -5.57
N SER A 39 7.27 15.56 -4.89
CA SER A 39 5.88 15.16 -5.05
C SER A 39 5.35 15.46 -6.45
N THR A 40 5.63 16.65 -6.99
CA THR A 40 5.21 17.04 -8.35
C THR A 40 5.79 16.11 -9.43
N ALA A 41 7.01 15.62 -9.23
CA ALA A 41 7.66 14.71 -10.16
C ALA A 41 7.22 13.24 -9.99
N LEU A 42 6.69 12.88 -8.81
CA LEU A 42 6.43 11.50 -8.42
C LEU A 42 4.96 11.13 -8.45
N PHE A 43 4.08 12.03 -7.99
CA PHE A 43 2.68 11.73 -7.81
C PHE A 43 1.87 11.89 -9.10
N GLY A 44 0.89 11.00 -9.27
CA GLY A 44 -0.07 11.02 -10.38
C GLY A 44 -1.50 10.81 -9.86
N ASP A 45 -2.46 11.13 -10.70
CA ASP A 45 -3.87 10.85 -10.42
C ASP A 45 -4.16 9.37 -10.64
N GLY A 46 -5.01 8.80 -9.81
CA GLY A 46 -5.39 7.41 -9.93
C GLY A 46 -6.73 7.10 -9.29
N ALA A 47 -7.41 6.13 -9.89
CA ALA A 47 -8.63 5.55 -9.35
C ALA A 47 -8.58 4.03 -9.50
N ALA A 48 -9.06 3.31 -8.49
CA ALA A 48 -9.18 1.86 -8.54
C ALA A 48 -10.41 1.39 -7.77
N GLY A 49 -10.94 0.23 -8.16
CA GLY A 49 -12.06 -0.40 -7.49
C GLY A 49 -11.86 -1.89 -7.29
N LEU A 50 -12.34 -2.41 -6.17
CA LEU A 50 -12.43 -3.83 -5.90
C LEU A 50 -13.88 -4.18 -5.55
N LEU A 51 -14.40 -5.22 -6.19
CA LEU A 51 -15.64 -5.83 -5.77
C LEU A 51 -15.32 -7.05 -4.90
N LEU A 52 -15.63 -6.93 -3.63
CA LEU A 52 -15.36 -7.95 -2.63
C LEU A 52 -16.66 -8.72 -2.32
N HIS A 53 -16.59 -10.03 -2.42
CA HIS A 53 -17.71 -10.90 -2.06
C HIS A 53 -17.44 -11.57 -0.72
N ASN A 54 -18.27 -11.27 0.29
CA ASN A 54 -18.18 -11.91 1.59
C ASN A 54 -18.92 -13.25 1.53
N THR A 55 -18.17 -14.33 1.39
CA THR A 55 -18.74 -15.68 1.41
C THR A 55 -17.75 -16.68 1.98
N ARG A 56 -18.26 -17.56 2.83
CA ARG A 56 -17.47 -18.65 3.41
C ARG A 56 -17.33 -19.83 2.46
N ASN A 57 -18.25 -19.96 1.50
CA ASN A 57 -18.37 -21.10 0.58
C ASN A 57 -18.35 -20.65 -0.88
N SER A 58 -17.36 -19.81 -1.27
CA SER A 58 -17.26 -19.39 -2.66
C SER A 58 -16.68 -20.51 -3.53
N SER A 59 -17.48 -20.99 -4.46
CA SER A 59 -17.00 -21.73 -5.63
C SER A 59 -16.47 -20.82 -6.75
N ARG A 60 -16.49 -19.50 -6.53
CA ARG A 60 -16.00 -18.54 -7.52
C ARG A 60 -14.48 -18.54 -7.53
N ALA A 61 -13.92 -18.73 -8.71
CA ALA A 61 -12.50 -18.49 -8.97
C ALA A 61 -12.19 -16.98 -8.80
N GLY A 62 -11.05 -16.68 -8.20
CA GLY A 62 -10.56 -15.31 -8.05
C GLY A 62 -9.80 -15.10 -6.75
N PRO A 63 -9.10 -13.96 -6.62
CA PRO A 63 -8.30 -13.67 -5.45
C PRO A 63 -9.09 -13.69 -4.15
N ARG A 64 -8.47 -14.22 -3.09
CA ARG A 64 -9.06 -14.29 -1.75
C ARG A 64 -8.20 -13.57 -0.74
N VAL A 65 -8.79 -12.76 0.13
CA VAL A 65 -8.09 -12.16 1.27
C VAL A 65 -8.03 -13.18 2.39
N LEU A 66 -6.82 -13.60 2.75
CA LEU A 66 -6.55 -14.59 3.80
C LEU A 66 -6.43 -13.92 5.18
N ALA A 67 -5.68 -12.80 5.24
CA ALA A 67 -5.44 -12.04 6.46
C ALA A 67 -5.24 -10.56 6.15
N SER A 68 -5.46 -9.70 7.14
CA SER A 68 -5.11 -8.28 7.04
C SER A 68 -4.75 -7.69 8.40
N GLY A 69 -3.86 -6.71 8.42
CA GLY A 69 -3.40 -6.03 9.61
C GLY A 69 -3.06 -4.56 9.35
N GLU A 70 -3.07 -3.78 10.42
CA GLU A 70 -2.81 -2.34 10.43
C GLU A 70 -1.94 -2.00 11.64
N TRP A 71 -0.90 -1.22 11.42
CA TRP A 71 -0.05 -0.64 12.45
C TRP A 71 -0.01 0.86 12.29
N CYS A 72 -0.18 1.60 13.38
CA CYS A 72 -0.06 3.04 13.42
C CYS A 72 0.91 3.42 14.54
N TRP A 73 1.92 4.19 14.20
CA TRP A 73 2.91 4.69 15.18
C TRP A 73 2.49 6.07 15.65
N GLY A 74 2.36 6.22 16.96
CA GLY A 74 2.02 7.51 17.57
C GLY A 74 3.15 8.53 17.42
N ASN A 75 2.79 9.82 17.40
CA ASN A 75 3.71 10.96 17.29
C ASN A 75 4.55 10.96 15.99
N THR A 76 3.99 10.47 14.90
CA THR A 76 4.65 10.38 13.58
C THR A 76 3.88 11.13 12.47
N GLU A 77 2.94 11.98 12.81
CA GLU A 77 2.13 12.78 11.89
C GLU A 77 3.00 13.70 11.02
N HIS A 78 4.15 14.13 11.54
CA HIS A 78 5.14 14.97 10.85
C HIS A 78 5.96 14.21 9.79
N ILE A 79 5.84 12.87 9.73
CA ILE A 79 6.61 12.03 8.81
C ILE A 79 5.99 12.02 7.42
N MET A 80 4.67 11.83 7.35
CA MET A 80 3.93 11.78 6.10
C MET A 80 2.50 12.24 6.31
N GLY A 81 2.02 13.12 5.47
CA GLY A 81 0.66 13.63 5.56
C GLY A 81 0.37 14.80 4.64
N TRP A 82 -0.65 15.54 5.00
CA TRP A 82 -1.10 16.74 4.32
C TRP A 82 -1.18 17.90 5.30
N ASP A 83 -0.66 19.05 4.90
CA ASP A 83 -0.80 20.32 5.58
C ASP A 83 -1.85 21.14 4.82
N ILE A 84 -2.97 21.42 5.47
CA ILE A 84 -4.09 22.17 4.86
C ILE A 84 -3.78 23.66 4.98
N LYS A 85 -3.61 24.31 3.82
CA LYS A 85 -3.30 25.74 3.70
C LYS A 85 -4.43 26.46 2.95
N ASP A 86 -4.42 27.79 3.02
CA ASP A 86 -5.43 28.62 2.33
C ASP A 86 -5.38 28.47 0.81
N ASP A 87 -4.23 28.14 0.25
CA ASP A 87 -3.99 27.95 -1.19
C ASP A 87 -4.02 26.50 -1.65
N GLY A 88 -4.31 25.53 -0.75
CA GLY A 88 -4.45 24.12 -1.10
C GLY A 88 -3.85 23.15 -0.09
N PHE A 89 -3.54 21.94 -0.55
CA PHE A 89 -2.97 20.87 0.26
C PHE A 89 -1.45 20.83 0.07
N GLY A 90 -0.71 21.22 1.10
CA GLY A 90 0.73 21.03 1.19
C GLY A 90 1.07 19.59 1.53
N ILE A 91 2.08 19.03 0.87
CA ILE A 91 2.54 17.68 1.20
C ILE A 91 3.51 17.72 2.38
N VAL A 92 3.30 16.82 3.34
CA VAL A 92 4.26 16.50 4.39
C VAL A 92 4.98 15.22 4.02
N LEU A 93 6.27 15.31 3.75
CA LEU A 93 7.12 14.17 3.44
C LEU A 93 8.50 14.38 4.07
N SER A 94 8.67 13.84 5.26
CA SER A 94 9.89 14.00 6.04
C SER A 94 11.06 13.21 5.45
N PRO A 95 12.28 13.76 5.44
CA PRO A 95 13.49 13.02 5.13
C PRO A 95 13.79 11.89 6.13
N GLU A 96 13.13 11.88 7.28
CA GLU A 96 13.25 10.85 8.32
C GLU A 96 12.48 9.56 7.98
N LEU A 97 11.57 9.61 6.99
CA LEU A 97 10.75 8.46 6.62
C LEU A 97 11.56 7.17 6.36
N PRO A 98 12.67 7.17 5.61
CA PRO A 98 13.47 5.95 5.42
C PRO A 98 14.06 5.40 6.72
N ALA A 99 14.48 6.26 7.64
CA ALA A 99 15.02 5.86 8.94
C ALA A 99 13.93 5.22 9.82
N LEU A 100 12.74 5.81 9.84
CA LEU A 100 11.58 5.22 10.51
C LEU A 100 11.22 3.87 9.92
N MET A 101 11.18 3.76 8.59
CA MET A 101 10.90 2.49 7.90
C MET A 101 11.91 1.40 8.27
N LYS A 102 13.20 1.73 8.30
CA LYS A 102 14.24 0.78 8.72
C LYS A 102 14.02 0.22 10.13
N LYS A 103 13.54 1.06 11.04
CA LYS A 103 13.28 0.67 12.43
C LYS A 103 11.95 -0.08 12.59
N ALA A 104 10.93 0.31 11.86
CA ALA A 104 9.54 -0.01 12.17
C ALA A 104 8.95 -1.12 11.29
N LEU A 105 9.40 -1.25 10.03
CA LEU A 105 8.75 -2.12 9.05
C LEU A 105 8.89 -3.61 9.38
N ALA A 106 10.11 -4.10 9.63
CA ALA A 106 10.32 -5.50 9.88
C ALA A 106 9.62 -6.00 11.17
N PRO A 107 9.66 -5.29 12.30
CA PRO A 107 8.88 -5.66 13.48
C PRO A 107 7.36 -5.70 13.22
N ALA A 108 6.81 -4.73 12.50
CA ALA A 108 5.37 -4.70 12.19
C ALA A 108 4.95 -5.84 11.25
N LEU A 109 5.79 -6.16 10.27
CA LEU A 109 5.55 -7.27 9.37
C LEU A 109 5.62 -8.61 10.12
N ASN A 110 6.62 -8.81 10.97
CA ASN A 110 6.75 -10.03 11.77
C ASN A 110 5.56 -10.23 12.70
N ASP A 111 5.10 -9.17 13.40
CA ASP A 111 3.91 -9.20 14.25
C ASP A 111 2.64 -9.56 13.42
N PHE A 112 2.52 -9.04 12.19
CA PHE A 112 1.44 -9.45 11.28
C PHE A 112 1.49 -10.93 10.96
N LEU A 113 2.65 -11.44 10.59
CA LEU A 113 2.84 -12.83 10.20
C LEU A 113 2.54 -13.76 11.38
N GLU A 114 3.12 -13.50 12.55
CA GLU A 114 2.92 -14.30 13.77
C GLU A 114 1.45 -14.37 14.20
N ARG A 115 0.74 -13.23 14.24
CA ARG A 115 -0.68 -13.18 14.62
C ARG A 115 -1.60 -13.95 13.68
N ASN A 116 -1.16 -14.21 12.47
CA ASN A 116 -1.95 -14.93 11.46
C ASN A 116 -1.41 -16.34 11.18
N GLY A 117 -0.40 -16.81 11.92
CA GLY A 117 0.22 -18.12 11.73
C GLY A 117 0.89 -18.27 10.36
N LEU A 118 1.46 -17.19 9.83
CA LEU A 118 2.10 -17.11 8.52
C LEU A 118 3.61 -16.91 8.68
N MET A 119 4.36 -17.33 7.68
CA MET A 119 5.80 -17.05 7.54
C MET A 119 6.06 -16.32 6.21
N LEU A 120 7.13 -15.52 6.15
CA LEU A 120 7.49 -14.81 4.94
C LEU A 120 7.74 -15.76 3.75
N GLY A 121 8.24 -16.95 4.01
CA GLY A 121 8.47 -18.00 3.02
C GLY A 121 7.20 -18.65 2.45
N ASP A 122 6.03 -18.39 3.02
CA ASP A 122 4.76 -18.92 2.52
C ASP A 122 4.28 -18.17 1.27
N PHE A 123 4.88 -16.99 0.97
CA PHE A 123 4.43 -16.13 -0.11
C PHE A 123 5.23 -16.34 -1.39
N ASN A 124 4.50 -16.48 -2.49
CA ASN A 124 5.05 -16.56 -3.85
C ASN A 124 5.47 -15.20 -4.41
N GLY A 125 4.95 -14.10 -3.86
CA GLY A 125 5.28 -12.75 -4.32
C GLY A 125 4.89 -11.65 -3.34
N PHE A 126 5.45 -10.46 -3.61
CA PHE A 126 5.36 -9.28 -2.76
C PHE A 126 4.84 -8.09 -3.57
N LEU A 127 3.65 -7.62 -3.21
CA LEU A 127 2.91 -6.57 -3.93
C LEU A 127 2.85 -5.31 -3.06
N PHE A 128 3.96 -4.59 -2.99
CA PHE A 128 4.12 -3.47 -2.09
C PHE A 128 3.86 -2.15 -2.80
N HIS A 129 3.18 -1.24 -2.11
CA HIS A 129 3.04 0.14 -2.57
C HIS A 129 4.43 0.77 -2.79
N PRO A 130 4.76 1.21 -4.00
CA PRO A 130 6.13 1.65 -4.31
C PRO A 130 6.51 3.02 -3.74
N GLY A 131 5.57 3.81 -3.23
CA GLY A 131 5.73 5.11 -2.57
C GLY A 131 6.70 6.11 -3.22
N GLY A 132 7.81 5.63 -3.73
CA GLY A 132 8.89 6.34 -4.42
C GLY A 132 10.14 5.48 -4.44
N ARG A 133 11.14 5.89 -5.23
CA ARG A 133 12.37 5.12 -5.42
C ARG A 133 13.08 4.82 -4.10
N LYS A 134 13.33 5.86 -3.28
CA LYS A 134 14.07 5.74 -2.02
C LYS A 134 13.36 4.85 -1.00
N LEU A 135 12.03 4.97 -0.91
CA LEU A 135 11.24 4.17 0.01
C LEU A 135 11.31 2.67 -0.34
N ARG A 136 11.25 2.38 -1.64
CA ARG A 136 11.34 1.02 -2.12
C ARG A 136 12.73 0.41 -1.94
N GLU A 137 13.81 1.17 -2.23
CA GLU A 137 15.18 0.74 -1.94
C GLU A 137 15.35 0.44 -0.43
N THR A 138 14.69 1.21 0.43
CA THR A 138 14.66 0.94 1.88
C THR A 138 13.93 -0.38 2.20
N MET A 139 12.83 -0.67 1.52
CA MET A 139 12.12 -1.96 1.71
C MET A 139 12.96 -3.15 1.25
N GLU A 140 13.64 -3.03 0.10
CA GLU A 140 14.56 -4.05 -0.40
C GLU A 140 15.67 -4.33 0.63
N GLU A 141 16.27 -3.27 1.20
CA GLU A 141 17.33 -3.37 2.21
C GLU A 141 16.82 -4.00 3.52
N VAL A 142 15.67 -3.55 4.03
CA VAL A 142 15.14 -3.95 5.35
C VAL A 142 14.60 -5.38 5.34
N LEU A 143 13.96 -5.78 4.25
CA LEU A 143 13.28 -7.08 4.13
C LEU A 143 14.12 -8.10 3.35
N GLY A 144 15.26 -7.69 2.81
CA GLY A 144 16.15 -8.55 2.03
C GLY A 144 15.57 -8.96 0.68
N PHE A 145 14.60 -8.19 0.14
CA PHE A 145 14.01 -8.50 -1.15
C PHE A 145 14.91 -8.07 -2.30
N THR A 146 14.91 -8.86 -3.34
CA THR A 146 15.52 -8.49 -4.60
C THR A 146 14.60 -7.55 -5.39
N ARG A 147 15.20 -6.81 -6.35
CA ARG A 147 14.42 -5.97 -7.26
C ARG A 147 13.40 -6.77 -8.07
N ASP A 148 13.73 -8.00 -8.44
CA ASP A 148 12.84 -8.86 -9.22
C ASP A 148 11.61 -9.29 -8.42
N GLN A 149 11.76 -9.55 -7.12
CA GLN A 149 10.63 -9.85 -6.24
C GLN A 149 9.65 -8.69 -6.10
N LEU A 150 10.10 -7.44 -6.30
CA LEU A 150 9.29 -6.23 -6.29
C LEU A 150 9.02 -5.67 -7.72
N SER A 151 9.19 -6.47 -8.76
CA SER A 151 9.12 -6.04 -10.16
C SER A 151 7.76 -5.41 -10.53
N HIS A 152 6.65 -5.93 -10.02
CA HIS A 152 5.32 -5.34 -10.24
C HIS A 152 5.22 -3.92 -9.67
N SER A 153 5.73 -3.71 -8.45
CA SER A 153 5.78 -2.39 -7.81
C SER A 153 6.65 -1.40 -8.61
N TRP A 154 7.82 -1.86 -9.11
CA TRP A 154 8.70 -1.06 -9.94
C TRP A 154 8.03 -0.63 -11.24
N GLU A 155 7.37 -1.54 -11.91
CA GLU A 155 6.75 -1.26 -13.19
C GLU A 155 5.55 -0.32 -13.06
N VAL A 156 4.73 -0.47 -12.01
CA VAL A 156 3.63 0.46 -11.75
C VAL A 156 4.15 1.86 -11.48
N LEU A 157 5.17 2.00 -10.62
CA LEU A 157 5.79 3.31 -10.36
C LEU A 157 6.35 3.95 -11.63
N ARG A 158 7.00 3.16 -12.49
CA ARG A 158 7.57 3.63 -13.75
C ARG A 158 6.52 4.14 -14.73
N ARG A 159 5.35 3.47 -14.80
CA ARG A 159 4.30 3.76 -15.78
C ARG A 159 3.36 4.88 -15.33
N TYR A 160 3.02 4.89 -14.06
CA TYR A 160 1.91 5.68 -13.53
C TYR A 160 2.33 6.67 -12.44
N GLY A 161 3.56 6.57 -11.93
CA GLY A 161 3.97 7.30 -10.74
C GLY A 161 3.32 6.75 -9.46
N ASN A 162 3.31 7.59 -8.43
CA ASN A 162 2.64 7.30 -7.17
C ASN A 162 1.22 7.88 -7.20
N MET A 163 0.22 7.01 -7.36
CA MET A 163 -1.20 7.36 -7.35
C MET A 163 -1.81 7.20 -5.95
N SER A 164 -0.99 7.39 -4.90
CA SER A 164 -1.41 7.26 -3.51
C SER A 164 -2.10 5.91 -3.23
N SER A 165 -3.30 5.89 -2.67
CA SER A 165 -4.00 4.67 -2.27
C SER A 165 -4.36 3.74 -3.44
N ALA A 166 -4.52 4.26 -4.66
CA ALA A 166 -4.82 3.46 -5.85
C ALA A 166 -3.62 2.59 -6.27
N THR A 167 -2.39 3.04 -6.01
CA THR A 167 -1.18 2.43 -6.56
C THR A 167 -1.04 0.94 -6.25
N VAL A 168 -1.29 0.53 -5.00
CA VAL A 168 -1.15 -0.89 -4.59
C VAL A 168 -2.16 -1.79 -5.29
N LEU A 169 -3.31 -1.26 -5.70
CA LEU A 169 -4.31 -2.01 -6.48
C LEU A 169 -3.88 -2.20 -7.93
N PHE A 170 -3.18 -1.22 -8.52
CA PHE A 170 -2.53 -1.38 -9.83
C PHE A 170 -1.41 -2.42 -9.77
N VAL A 171 -0.66 -2.50 -8.65
CA VAL A 171 0.35 -3.56 -8.45
C VAL A 171 -0.32 -4.93 -8.38
N LEU A 172 -1.42 -5.05 -7.65
CA LEU A 172 -2.22 -6.27 -7.56
C LEU A 172 -2.78 -6.69 -8.93
N GLU A 173 -3.43 -5.76 -9.64
CA GLU A 173 -3.96 -6.01 -10.97
C GLU A 173 -2.89 -6.53 -11.93
N ARG A 174 -1.72 -5.88 -11.93
CA ARG A 174 -0.60 -6.30 -12.76
C ARG A 174 -0.12 -7.72 -12.43
N ALA A 175 -0.05 -8.09 -11.16
CA ALA A 175 0.30 -9.45 -10.76
C ALA A 175 -0.72 -10.47 -11.29
N ILE A 176 -2.01 -10.19 -11.14
CA ILE A 176 -3.09 -11.04 -11.68
C ILE A 176 -2.98 -11.17 -13.20
N GLN A 177 -2.79 -10.07 -13.91
CA GLN A 177 -2.65 -10.06 -15.38
C GLN A 177 -1.40 -10.80 -15.88
N SER A 178 -0.35 -10.88 -15.05
CA SER A 178 0.86 -11.66 -15.37
C SER A 178 0.73 -13.16 -15.11
N GLY A 179 -0.43 -13.62 -14.61
CA GLY A 179 -0.65 -15.02 -14.25
C GLY A 179 -0.07 -15.43 -12.90
N ALA A 180 0.20 -14.46 -12.01
CA ALA A 180 0.62 -14.77 -10.65
C ALA A 180 -0.41 -15.63 -9.93
N CYS A 181 0.02 -16.61 -9.16
CA CYS A 181 -0.83 -17.54 -8.44
C CYS A 181 -0.26 -17.89 -7.06
N GLY A 182 -1.13 -18.38 -6.17
CA GLY A 182 -0.77 -18.74 -4.80
C GLY A 182 -0.70 -17.52 -3.86
N PRO A 183 -0.17 -17.70 -2.64
CA PRO A 183 -0.15 -16.65 -1.62
C PRO A 183 0.75 -15.47 -2.00
N HIS A 184 0.23 -14.26 -1.86
CA HIS A 184 0.96 -13.00 -2.07
C HIS A 184 0.77 -12.08 -0.88
N LEU A 185 1.83 -11.35 -0.53
CA LEU A 185 1.80 -10.34 0.53
C LEU A 185 1.68 -8.94 -0.08
N LEU A 186 0.61 -8.24 0.26
CA LEU A 186 0.43 -6.82 -0.05
C LEU A 186 0.90 -5.98 1.13
N ALA A 187 1.55 -4.85 0.84
CA ALA A 187 1.83 -3.82 1.84
C ALA A 187 1.63 -2.41 1.27
N ALA A 188 1.07 -1.55 2.10
CA ALA A 188 0.91 -0.12 1.80
C ALA A 188 1.24 0.72 3.04
N PHE A 189 1.63 1.96 2.80
CA PHE A 189 2.05 2.90 3.83
C PHE A 189 1.31 4.22 3.65
N GLY A 190 1.02 4.89 4.74
CA GLY A 190 0.26 6.12 4.69
C GLY A 190 0.48 7.02 5.91
N PRO A 191 -0.24 8.16 5.92
CA PRO A 191 -0.22 9.09 7.04
C PRO A 191 -0.51 8.44 8.38
N GLY A 192 0.16 9.02 9.43
CA GLY A 192 -0.05 8.56 10.78
C GLY A 192 1.22 8.36 11.63
N PHE A 193 2.37 7.91 11.21
CA PHE A 193 2.63 7.03 10.09
C PHE A 193 1.98 5.67 10.28
N SER A 194 1.55 5.04 9.19
CA SER A 194 0.86 3.75 9.30
C SER A 194 1.34 2.77 8.23
N ALA A 195 1.34 1.48 8.58
CA ALA A 195 1.56 0.39 7.65
C ALA A 195 0.33 -0.55 7.63
N TYR A 196 0.03 -1.06 6.46
CA TYR A 196 -1.09 -1.95 6.20
C TYR A 196 -0.58 -3.18 5.46
N PHE A 197 -0.95 -4.37 5.95
CA PHE A 197 -0.60 -5.63 5.31
C PHE A 197 -1.85 -6.43 4.97
N ALA A 198 -1.78 -7.16 3.88
CA ALA A 198 -2.79 -8.14 3.52
C ALA A 198 -2.14 -9.38 2.88
N ALA A 199 -2.48 -10.55 3.36
CA ALA A 199 -2.20 -11.81 2.70
C ALA A 199 -3.35 -12.12 1.76
N VAL A 200 -3.05 -12.37 0.50
CA VAL A 200 -4.04 -12.72 -0.54
C VAL A 200 -3.62 -13.97 -1.27
N GLU A 201 -4.57 -14.80 -1.61
CA GLU A 201 -4.41 -15.92 -2.55
C GLU A 201 -4.81 -15.44 -3.94
N LEU A 202 -3.94 -15.60 -4.95
CA LEU A 202 -4.20 -15.26 -6.35
C LEU A 202 -4.48 -16.49 -7.21
#